data_612eb2aaa4e6e40f1ef897e308f8f507
#
_entry.id   612eb2aaa4e6e40f1ef897e308f8f507
#
_cell.length_a   1.000
_cell.length_b   1.000
_cell.length_c   1.000
_cell.angle_alpha   90.00
_cell.angle_beta   90.00
_cell.angle_gamma   90.00
#
_symmetry.space_group_name_H-M   'P 1'
#
loop_
_entity.id
_entity.type
_entity.pdbx_description
1 polymer ?
#
loop_
_entity_poly.entity_id
_entity_poly.type
_entity_poly.pdbx_seq_one_letter_code
_entity_poly.pdbx_strand_id
1 'polypeptide(L)'
;YTGKLVIGRASSLAAISKALSEINKDRLRMTLDIYSHDVVDDETMILFNSNGCSYKGGIPKEAVAPIQEAADIVVFVESLEKKYRYAARLSFSTKLTDYFMSGKCIFAIGDKSIAPIAYLKNNDAAVIASSYSEIAEQLRKLTENHEMILSYARKAFDCGKRNHEVTQVRKVFISTFTKAADSRGKFEL
;
A
#
# COMPACT_ATOMS: atom_id res chain seq x y z
N TYR A 1 -2.14 4.75 -7.39
CA TYR A 1 -2.83 4.72 -6.10
C TYR A 1 -4.34 4.75 -6.31
N THR A 2 -5.05 3.89 -5.60
CA THR A 2 -6.52 3.88 -5.55
C THR A 2 -6.99 3.96 -4.09
N GLY A 3 -7.80 4.96 -3.73
CA GLY A 3 -8.37 5.01 -2.38
C GLY A 3 -8.58 6.39 -1.78
N LYS A 4 -8.91 6.42 -0.48
CA LYS A 4 -9.18 7.65 0.27
C LYS A 4 -7.91 8.43 0.58
N LEU A 5 -8.00 9.76 0.58
CA LEU A 5 -6.90 10.70 0.85
C LEU A 5 -6.89 11.22 2.30
N VAL A 6 -7.91 10.88 3.07
CA VAL A 6 -8.06 11.29 4.48
C VAL A 6 -6.97 10.72 5.40
N ILE A 7 -6.92 11.20 6.63
CA ILE A 7 -6.00 10.73 7.68
C ILE A 7 -4.52 10.88 7.23
N GLY A 8 -4.18 12.05 6.65
CA GLY A 8 -2.82 12.40 6.26
C GLY A 8 -2.22 11.60 5.08
N ARG A 9 -3.03 10.82 4.34
CA ARG A 9 -2.57 10.11 3.15
C ARG A 9 -2.25 11.06 2.00
N ALA A 10 -3.01 12.16 1.88
CA ALA A 10 -2.72 13.20 0.89
C ALA A 10 -1.31 13.77 1.05
N SER A 11 -0.87 14.08 2.27
CA SER A 11 0.48 14.58 2.54
C SER A 11 1.57 13.59 2.12
N SER A 12 1.36 12.30 2.36
CA SER A 12 2.30 11.25 1.94
C SER A 12 2.37 11.09 0.42
N LEU A 13 1.23 11.19 -0.27
CA LEU A 13 1.18 11.18 -1.75
C LEU A 13 1.79 12.44 -2.35
N ALA A 14 1.59 13.61 -1.73
CA ALA A 14 2.24 14.85 -2.15
C ALA A 14 3.77 14.75 -2.04
N ALA A 15 4.29 14.01 -1.07
CA ALA A 15 5.72 13.75 -0.98
C ALA A 15 6.23 12.85 -2.12
N ILE A 16 5.43 11.88 -2.60
CA ILE A 16 5.76 11.12 -3.82
C ILE A 16 5.81 12.09 -5.02
N SER A 17 4.80 12.94 -5.18
CA SER A 17 4.75 13.89 -6.28
C SER A 17 6.00 14.80 -6.33
N LYS A 18 6.42 15.31 -5.16
CA LYS A 18 7.67 16.09 -5.06
C LYS A 18 8.90 15.27 -5.46
N ALA A 19 8.98 14.01 -5.02
CA ALA A 19 10.09 13.14 -5.39
C ALA A 19 10.10 12.80 -6.89
N LEU A 20 8.92 12.60 -7.49
CA LEU A 20 8.80 12.38 -8.94
C LEU A 20 9.23 13.61 -9.75
N SER A 21 8.97 14.83 -9.27
CA SER A 21 9.45 16.04 -9.93
C SER A 21 10.98 16.06 -10.08
N GLU A 22 11.70 15.59 -9.07
CA GLU A 22 13.16 15.48 -9.13
C GLU A 22 13.63 14.31 -10.01
N ILE A 23 12.96 13.15 -9.92
CA ILE A 23 13.30 11.96 -10.72
C ILE A 23 13.07 12.21 -12.20
N ASN A 24 12.02 12.95 -12.55
CA ASN A 24 11.60 13.23 -13.92
C ASN A 24 12.21 14.54 -14.49
N LYS A 25 13.14 15.18 -13.78
CA LYS A 25 13.69 16.50 -14.15
C LYS A 25 14.20 16.56 -15.58
N ASP A 26 14.94 15.56 -16.02
CA ASP A 26 15.55 15.52 -17.35
C ASP A 26 14.66 14.80 -18.39
N ARG A 27 13.93 13.80 -17.95
CA ARG A 27 12.99 13.03 -18.77
C ARG A 27 11.97 12.29 -17.90
N LEU A 28 10.83 11.97 -18.47
CA LEU A 28 9.81 11.16 -17.80
C LEU A 28 10.33 9.74 -17.60
N ARG A 29 10.46 9.28 -16.35
CA ARG A 29 10.94 7.97 -15.95
C ARG A 29 9.90 7.17 -15.18
N MET A 30 9.10 7.84 -14.36
CA MET A 30 8.08 7.22 -13.52
C MET A 30 6.87 8.14 -13.40
N THR A 31 5.68 7.56 -13.37
CA THR A 31 4.42 8.30 -13.19
C THR A 31 3.63 7.75 -12.02
N LEU A 32 2.78 8.59 -11.45
CA LEU A 32 1.81 8.22 -10.42
C LEU A 32 0.42 8.71 -10.82
N ASP A 33 -0.50 7.79 -11.05
CA ASP A 33 -1.92 8.10 -11.17
C ASP A 33 -2.60 7.95 -9.81
N ILE A 34 -3.35 8.97 -9.38
CA ILE A 34 -4.08 9.02 -8.12
C ILE A 34 -5.58 8.97 -8.41
N TYR A 35 -6.23 7.89 -7.98
CA TYR A 35 -7.67 7.71 -8.09
C TYR A 35 -8.31 7.84 -6.72
N SER A 36 -9.15 8.85 -6.53
CA SER A 36 -9.89 9.09 -5.29
C SER A 36 -11.18 9.86 -5.54
N HIS A 37 -12.19 9.62 -4.72
CA HIS A 37 -13.40 10.45 -4.65
C HIS A 37 -13.24 11.64 -3.70
N ASP A 38 -12.15 11.70 -2.92
CA ASP A 38 -11.94 12.76 -1.95
C ASP A 38 -11.45 14.02 -2.64
N VAL A 39 -11.98 15.16 -2.22
CA VAL A 39 -11.50 16.48 -2.65
C VAL A 39 -10.30 16.88 -1.78
N VAL A 40 -9.29 17.46 -2.39
CA VAL A 40 -8.14 18.04 -1.72
C VAL A 40 -8.10 19.55 -1.96
N ASP A 41 -7.33 20.26 -1.14
CA ASP A 41 -7.09 21.71 -1.32
C ASP A 41 -6.31 22.00 -2.63
N ASP A 42 -6.37 23.25 -3.08
CA ASP A 42 -5.75 23.66 -4.34
C ASP A 42 -4.24 23.43 -4.38
N GLU A 43 -3.54 23.62 -3.24
CA GLU A 43 -2.09 23.43 -3.14
C GLU A 43 -1.74 21.94 -3.35
N THR A 44 -2.48 21.03 -2.70
CA THR A 44 -2.35 19.58 -2.89
C THR A 44 -2.70 19.17 -4.32
N MET A 45 -3.74 19.78 -4.91
CA MET A 45 -4.15 19.49 -6.29
C MET A 45 -3.07 19.89 -7.32
N ILE A 46 -2.38 21.01 -7.11
CA ILE A 46 -1.23 21.42 -7.94
C ILE A 46 -0.13 20.35 -7.88
N LEU A 47 0.19 19.86 -6.68
CA LEU A 47 1.18 18.79 -6.52
C LEU A 47 0.75 17.50 -7.20
N PHE A 48 -0.52 17.13 -7.10
CA PHE A 48 -1.07 15.92 -7.72
C PHE A 48 -1.17 15.98 -9.25
N ASN A 49 -0.97 17.14 -9.85
CA ASN A 49 -0.94 17.34 -11.30
C ASN A 49 0.39 17.93 -11.80
N SER A 50 1.49 17.54 -11.16
CA SER A 50 2.84 18.01 -11.51
C SER A 50 3.77 16.85 -11.91
N ASN A 51 4.63 17.10 -12.89
CA ASN A 51 5.82 16.29 -13.27
C ASN A 51 5.71 14.75 -13.12
N GLY A 52 4.71 14.15 -13.76
CA GLY A 52 4.49 12.70 -13.74
C GLY A 52 3.47 12.23 -12.69
N CYS A 53 2.90 13.13 -11.90
CA CYS A 53 1.77 12.84 -11.05
C CYS A 53 0.47 13.34 -11.70
N SER A 54 -0.60 12.55 -11.66
CA SER A 54 -1.90 12.88 -12.23
C SER A 54 -3.03 12.51 -11.28
N TYR A 55 -3.85 13.47 -10.89
CA TYR A 55 -5.11 13.20 -10.19
C TYR A 55 -6.21 12.87 -11.20
N LYS A 56 -6.74 11.66 -11.11
CA LYS A 56 -7.72 11.10 -12.07
C LYS A 56 -9.17 11.16 -11.57
N GLY A 57 -9.40 11.62 -10.33
CA GLY A 57 -10.72 11.59 -9.72
C GLY A 57 -11.17 10.21 -9.27
N GLY A 58 -12.47 10.10 -8.94
CA GLY A 58 -13.06 8.84 -8.49
C GLY A 58 -13.31 7.86 -9.64
N ILE A 59 -13.26 6.57 -9.32
CA ILE A 59 -13.54 5.48 -10.27
C ILE A 59 -14.55 4.50 -9.66
N PRO A 60 -15.36 3.82 -10.48
CA PRO A 60 -16.23 2.75 -10.02
C PRO A 60 -15.41 1.55 -9.52
N LYS A 61 -16.00 0.76 -8.63
CA LYS A 61 -15.34 -0.38 -7.99
C LYS A 61 -14.77 -1.38 -9.00
N GLU A 62 -15.48 -1.60 -10.07
CA GLU A 62 -15.13 -2.54 -11.14
C GLU A 62 -13.87 -2.14 -11.91
N ALA A 63 -13.54 -0.84 -11.94
CA ALA A 63 -12.35 -0.32 -12.60
C ALA A 63 -11.09 -0.44 -11.74
N VAL A 64 -11.22 -0.71 -10.43
CA VAL A 64 -10.07 -0.73 -9.51
C VAL A 64 -9.07 -1.83 -9.88
N ALA A 65 -9.55 -3.08 -10.02
CA ALA A 65 -8.65 -4.21 -10.32
C ALA A 65 -7.94 -4.04 -11.69
N PRO A 66 -8.62 -3.72 -12.82
CA PRO A 66 -7.92 -3.46 -14.08
C PRO A 66 -6.85 -2.37 -14.00
N ILE A 67 -7.09 -1.29 -13.25
CA ILE A 67 -6.12 -0.21 -13.07
C ILE A 67 -4.89 -0.70 -12.27
N GLN A 68 -5.11 -1.48 -11.22
CA GLN A 68 -4.02 -2.06 -10.44
C GLN A 68 -3.20 -3.06 -11.26
N GLU A 69 -3.85 -3.86 -12.07
CA GLU A 69 -3.21 -4.84 -12.96
C GLU A 69 -2.42 -4.18 -14.11
N ALA A 70 -2.82 -2.99 -14.55
CA ALA A 70 -2.10 -2.24 -15.57
C ALA A 70 -0.86 -1.50 -15.05
N ALA A 71 -0.73 -1.33 -13.73
CA ALA A 71 0.41 -0.65 -13.12
C ALA A 71 1.61 -1.60 -12.94
N ASP A 72 2.83 -1.06 -12.92
CA ASP A 72 4.04 -1.80 -12.50
C ASP A 72 4.15 -1.85 -10.98
N ILE A 73 3.69 -0.80 -10.31
CA ILE A 73 3.78 -0.61 -8.86
C ILE A 73 2.43 -0.14 -8.32
N VAL A 74 1.91 -0.81 -7.30
CA VAL A 74 0.75 -0.35 -6.53
C VAL A 74 1.23 0.34 -5.25
N VAL A 75 0.60 1.48 -4.91
CA VAL A 75 1.05 2.31 -3.79
C VAL A 75 0.13 2.14 -2.60
N PHE A 76 0.67 1.60 -1.50
CA PHE A 76 0.00 1.52 -0.21
C PHE A 76 0.42 2.69 0.68
N VAL A 77 -0.53 3.51 1.10
CA VAL A 77 -0.21 4.73 1.86
C VAL A 77 -0.93 4.75 3.19
N GLU A 78 -0.14 4.92 4.24
CA GLU A 78 -0.56 5.41 5.54
C GLU A 78 0.18 6.72 5.85
N SER A 79 -0.33 7.50 6.80
CA SER A 79 0.28 8.78 7.13
C SER A 79 1.62 8.59 7.87
N LEU A 80 2.59 9.43 7.54
CA LEU A 80 3.83 9.58 8.31
C LEU A 80 3.68 10.54 9.49
N GLU A 81 2.56 11.26 9.58
CA GLU A 81 2.31 12.23 10.64
C GLU A 81 1.96 11.53 11.96
N LYS A 82 2.68 11.89 13.02
CA LYS A 82 2.52 11.29 14.37
C LYS A 82 1.07 11.34 14.91
N LYS A 83 0.34 12.42 14.59
CA LYS A 83 -1.04 12.61 15.06
C LYS A 83 -2.02 11.54 14.57
N TYR A 84 -1.76 10.90 13.41
CA TYR A 84 -2.61 9.86 12.84
C TYR A 84 -2.18 8.44 13.21
N ARG A 85 -1.01 8.27 13.87
CA ARG A 85 -0.43 6.97 14.21
C ARG A 85 -1.38 6.09 15.00
N TYR A 86 -2.05 6.64 16.01
CA TYR A 86 -2.95 5.84 16.84
C TYR A 86 -4.18 5.35 16.09
N ALA A 87 -4.75 6.15 15.20
CA ALA A 87 -5.91 5.77 14.39
C ALA A 87 -5.59 4.64 13.41
N ALA A 88 -4.38 4.60 12.87
CA ALA A 88 -3.95 3.61 11.88
C ALA A 88 -3.27 2.38 12.51
N ARG A 89 -2.81 2.46 13.77
CA ARG A 89 -1.88 1.49 14.37
C ARG A 89 -2.32 0.04 14.24
N LEU A 90 -3.58 -0.27 14.53
CA LEU A 90 -4.12 -1.63 14.53
C LEU A 90 -5.07 -1.90 13.36
N SER A 91 -5.26 -0.93 12.46
CA SER A 91 -6.13 -1.07 11.30
C SER A 91 -5.39 -1.80 10.19
N PHE A 92 -5.79 -3.03 9.90
CA PHE A 92 -5.27 -3.77 8.75
C PHE A 92 -6.15 -3.51 7.53
N SER A 93 -5.59 -2.92 6.50
CA SER A 93 -6.33 -2.53 5.30
C SER A 93 -6.65 -3.72 4.40
N THR A 94 -7.91 -3.86 4.02
CA THR A 94 -8.37 -4.88 3.06
C THR A 94 -7.76 -4.71 1.66
N LYS A 95 -7.27 -3.51 1.30
CA LYS A 95 -6.57 -3.29 0.02
C LYS A 95 -5.33 -4.16 -0.15
N LEU A 96 -4.68 -4.56 0.95
CA LEU A 96 -3.49 -5.40 0.85
C LEU A 96 -3.78 -6.75 0.23
N THR A 97 -4.96 -7.33 0.46
CA THR A 97 -5.34 -8.58 -0.22
C THR A 97 -5.44 -8.41 -1.72
N ASP A 98 -6.03 -7.30 -2.18
CA ASP A 98 -6.12 -6.98 -3.61
C ASP A 98 -4.72 -6.74 -4.21
N TYR A 99 -3.86 -6.01 -3.49
CA TYR A 99 -2.49 -5.73 -3.92
C TYR A 99 -1.63 -6.99 -4.01
N PHE A 100 -1.74 -7.90 -3.06
CA PHE A 100 -1.06 -9.20 -3.13
C PHE A 100 -1.51 -10.01 -4.35
N MET A 101 -2.80 -10.01 -4.63
CA MET A 101 -3.36 -10.77 -5.75
C MET A 101 -3.11 -10.12 -7.12
N SER A 102 -2.85 -8.82 -7.17
CA SER A 102 -2.52 -8.13 -8.42
C SER A 102 -1.19 -8.58 -9.03
N GLY A 103 -0.31 -9.20 -8.24
CA GLY A 103 1.03 -9.61 -8.69
C GLY A 103 1.95 -8.43 -9.01
N LYS A 104 1.68 -7.25 -8.44
CA LYS A 104 2.46 -6.03 -8.66
C LYS A 104 3.39 -5.74 -7.49
N CYS A 105 4.46 -4.99 -7.75
CA CYS A 105 5.31 -4.47 -6.69
C CYS A 105 4.49 -3.56 -5.78
N ILE A 106 4.57 -3.76 -4.47
CA ILE A 106 3.93 -2.87 -3.50
C ILE A 106 4.97 -1.86 -3.03
N PHE A 107 4.72 -0.58 -3.26
CA PHE A 107 5.45 0.51 -2.60
C PHE A 107 4.62 1.00 -1.42
N ALA A 108 5.11 0.79 -0.20
CA ALA A 108 4.36 1.06 1.02
C ALA A 108 4.96 2.23 1.80
N ILE A 109 4.12 3.20 2.17
CA ILE A 109 4.50 4.37 2.96
C ILE A 109 3.78 4.34 4.29
N GLY A 110 4.52 4.52 5.38
CA GLY A 110 3.96 4.62 6.73
C GLY A 110 4.95 4.32 7.83
N ASP A 111 4.56 4.69 9.06
CA ASP A 111 5.37 4.41 10.25
C ASP A 111 5.49 2.90 10.50
N LYS A 112 6.68 2.46 10.88
CA LYS A 112 7.02 1.03 11.13
C LYS A 112 6.18 0.38 12.25
N SER A 113 5.55 1.18 13.11
CA SER A 113 4.67 0.69 14.19
C SER A 113 3.23 0.44 13.74
N ILE A 114 2.86 0.83 12.53
CA ILE A 114 1.52 0.59 11.97
C ILE A 114 1.44 -0.87 11.49
N ALA A 115 0.41 -1.60 11.93
CA ALA A 115 0.29 -3.04 11.69
C ALA A 115 0.49 -3.46 10.22
N PRO A 116 -0.14 -2.87 9.20
CA PRO A 116 0.09 -3.24 7.82
C PRO A 116 1.53 -2.98 7.35
N ILE A 117 2.18 -1.89 7.79
CA ILE A 117 3.58 -1.61 7.44
C ILE A 117 4.53 -2.62 8.09
N ALA A 118 4.32 -2.92 9.38
CA ALA A 118 5.07 -3.94 10.10
C ALA A 118 4.91 -5.32 9.43
N TYR A 119 3.68 -5.67 9.05
CA TYR A 119 3.37 -6.91 8.36
C TYR A 119 4.11 -7.03 7.03
N LEU A 120 4.02 -6.01 6.17
CA LEU A 120 4.71 -5.98 4.89
C LEU A 120 6.21 -6.11 5.04
N LYS A 121 6.78 -5.42 6.04
CA LYS A 121 8.22 -5.49 6.37
C LYS A 121 8.63 -6.88 6.82
N ASN A 122 7.91 -7.48 7.76
CA ASN A 122 8.25 -8.78 8.34
C ASN A 122 8.13 -9.92 7.33
N ASN A 123 7.30 -9.76 6.29
CA ASN A 123 7.16 -10.72 5.20
C ASN A 123 8.01 -10.39 3.97
N ASP A 124 8.81 -9.33 4.01
CA ASP A 124 9.58 -8.82 2.86
C ASP A 124 8.72 -8.68 1.58
N ALA A 125 7.48 -8.20 1.76
CA ALA A 125 6.45 -8.20 0.73
C ALA A 125 6.21 -6.82 0.08
N ALA A 126 7.02 -5.82 0.40
CA ALA A 126 6.92 -4.47 -0.16
C ALA A 126 8.23 -3.71 -0.05
N VAL A 127 8.42 -2.75 -0.94
CA VAL A 127 9.42 -1.69 -0.77
C VAL A 127 8.83 -0.65 0.18
N ILE A 128 9.50 -0.36 1.30
CA ILE A 128 8.93 0.47 2.37
C ILE A 128 9.69 1.79 2.51
N ALA A 129 8.94 2.88 2.65
CA ALA A 129 9.41 4.18 3.06
C ALA A 129 8.71 4.59 4.38
N SER A 130 9.48 4.80 5.45
CA SER A 130 8.97 5.14 6.78
C SER A 130 9.27 6.59 7.18
N SER A 131 9.83 7.37 6.26
CA SER A 131 10.07 8.80 6.38
C SER A 131 9.95 9.48 5.02
N TYR A 132 9.78 10.80 5.01
CA TYR A 132 9.72 11.57 3.77
C TYR A 132 11.02 11.48 2.95
N SER A 133 12.17 11.40 3.59
CA SER A 133 13.47 11.22 2.91
C SER A 133 13.60 9.85 2.26
N GLU A 134 13.10 8.78 2.92
CA GLU A 134 13.09 7.44 2.37
C GLU A 134 12.20 7.31 1.13
N ILE A 135 11.13 8.11 0.99
CA ILE A 135 10.26 8.10 -0.21
C ILE A 135 11.10 8.36 -1.46
N ALA A 136 11.84 9.47 -1.49
CA ALA A 136 12.65 9.84 -2.65
C ALA A 136 13.77 8.81 -2.93
N GLU A 137 14.40 8.29 -1.89
CA GLU A 137 15.44 7.27 -2.00
C GLU A 137 14.92 5.97 -2.63
N GLN A 138 13.79 5.44 -2.10
CA GLN A 138 13.25 4.18 -2.60
C GLN A 138 12.67 4.33 -4.02
N LEU A 139 12.04 5.46 -4.35
CA LEU A 139 11.56 5.72 -5.70
C LEU A 139 12.70 5.76 -6.72
N ARG A 140 13.85 6.38 -6.39
CA ARG A 140 15.04 6.34 -7.27
C ARG A 140 15.51 4.91 -7.49
N LYS A 141 15.64 4.10 -6.43
CA LYS A 141 16.03 2.69 -6.55
C LYS A 141 15.08 1.91 -7.47
N LEU A 142 13.76 2.09 -7.30
CA LEU A 142 12.76 1.46 -8.15
C LEU A 142 12.87 1.93 -9.61
N THR A 143 13.16 3.21 -9.84
CA THR A 143 13.31 3.77 -11.20
C THR A 143 14.57 3.23 -11.90
N GLU A 144 15.63 2.96 -11.15
CA GLU A 144 16.93 2.51 -11.67
C GLU A 144 17.04 0.98 -11.77
N ASN A 145 16.20 0.24 -11.05
CA ASN A 145 16.32 -1.21 -10.93
C ASN A 145 14.98 -1.92 -11.20
N HIS A 146 14.74 -2.25 -12.46
CA HIS A 146 13.53 -2.99 -12.87
C HIS A 146 13.45 -4.39 -12.25
N GLU A 147 14.59 -5.08 -12.05
CA GLU A 147 14.63 -6.39 -11.37
C GLU A 147 14.13 -6.31 -9.94
N MET A 148 14.36 -5.18 -9.25
CA MET A 148 13.82 -4.95 -7.93
C MET A 148 12.29 -4.91 -7.94
N ILE A 149 11.69 -4.26 -8.96
CA ILE A 149 10.22 -4.23 -9.14
C ILE A 149 9.69 -5.65 -9.30
N LEU A 150 10.27 -6.44 -10.21
CA LEU A 150 9.86 -7.83 -10.48
C LEU A 150 10.03 -8.73 -9.25
N SER A 151 11.12 -8.56 -8.52
CA SER A 151 11.41 -9.31 -7.30
C SER A 151 10.35 -9.05 -6.22
N TYR A 152 10.04 -7.76 -5.95
CA TYR A 152 9.03 -7.41 -4.95
C TYR A 152 7.59 -7.73 -5.40
N ALA A 153 7.30 -7.70 -6.70
CA ALA A 153 6.04 -8.21 -7.23
C ALA A 153 5.83 -9.69 -6.89
N ARG A 154 6.85 -10.52 -7.13
CA ARG A 154 6.84 -11.95 -6.78
C ARG A 154 6.71 -12.17 -5.27
N LYS A 155 7.51 -11.48 -4.46
CA LYS A 155 7.45 -11.58 -2.99
C LYS A 155 6.08 -11.21 -2.44
N ALA A 156 5.46 -10.15 -2.97
CA ALA A 156 4.11 -9.72 -2.59
C ALA A 156 3.08 -10.81 -2.92
N PHE A 157 3.11 -11.34 -4.15
CA PHE A 157 2.21 -12.41 -4.58
C PHE A 157 2.37 -13.67 -3.73
N ASP A 158 3.60 -14.11 -3.47
CA ASP A 158 3.89 -15.28 -2.63
C ASP A 158 3.43 -15.09 -1.18
N CYS A 159 3.56 -13.87 -0.64
CA CYS A 159 3.01 -13.51 0.67
C CYS A 159 1.48 -13.64 0.68
N GLY A 160 0.81 -13.13 -0.36
CA GLY A 160 -0.64 -13.27 -0.54
C GLY A 160 -1.09 -14.72 -0.58
N LYS A 161 -0.44 -15.53 -1.38
CA LYS A 161 -0.73 -16.96 -1.51
C LYS A 161 -0.55 -17.71 -0.20
N ARG A 162 0.52 -17.45 0.54
CA ARG A 162 0.77 -18.14 1.82
C ARG A 162 -0.21 -17.75 2.91
N ASN A 163 -0.56 -16.46 3.01
CA ASN A 163 -1.19 -15.92 4.21
C ASN A 163 -2.62 -15.44 4.01
N HIS A 164 -3.05 -15.16 2.76
CA HIS A 164 -4.33 -14.53 2.45
C HIS A 164 -5.18 -15.32 1.46
N GLU A 165 -4.75 -16.50 1.05
CA GLU A 165 -5.56 -17.38 0.21
C GLU A 165 -6.76 -17.89 1.01
N VAL A 166 -7.96 -17.77 0.42
CA VAL A 166 -9.25 -18.02 1.10
C VAL A 166 -9.32 -19.39 1.76
N THR A 167 -8.80 -20.41 1.09
CA THR A 167 -8.79 -21.80 1.60
C THR A 167 -7.95 -21.92 2.86
N GLN A 168 -6.79 -21.26 2.91
CA GLN A 168 -5.91 -21.27 4.08
C GLN A 168 -6.51 -20.48 5.24
N VAL A 169 -7.01 -19.28 4.98
CA VAL A 169 -7.69 -18.45 5.98
C VAL A 169 -8.87 -19.21 6.60
N ARG A 170 -9.69 -19.86 5.76
CA ARG A 170 -10.83 -20.67 6.21
C ARG A 170 -10.40 -21.84 7.10
N LYS A 171 -9.33 -22.57 6.74
CA LYS A 171 -8.79 -23.66 7.57
C LYS A 171 -8.36 -23.16 8.94
N VAL A 172 -7.59 -22.07 9.00
CA VAL A 172 -7.13 -21.46 10.26
C VAL A 172 -8.31 -21.01 11.10
N PHE A 173 -9.29 -20.35 10.49
CA PHE A 173 -10.49 -19.88 11.16
C PHE A 173 -11.26 -21.04 11.80
N ILE A 174 -11.61 -22.09 11.02
CA ILE A 174 -12.34 -23.26 11.51
C ILE A 174 -11.55 -23.93 12.65
N SER A 175 -10.25 -24.18 12.47
CA SER A 175 -9.44 -24.85 13.51
C SER A 175 -9.38 -24.06 14.81
N THR A 176 -9.33 -22.72 14.72
CA THR A 176 -9.31 -21.84 15.90
C THR A 176 -10.62 -21.90 16.66
N PHE A 177 -11.75 -21.87 15.95
CA PHE A 177 -13.08 -21.98 16.58
C PHE A 177 -13.33 -23.35 17.19
N THR A 178 -12.93 -24.42 16.51
CA THR A 178 -13.04 -25.80 17.07
C THR A 178 -12.23 -25.90 18.37
N LYS A 179 -10.98 -25.45 18.38
CA LYS A 179 -10.15 -25.45 19.60
C LYS A 179 -10.75 -24.62 20.73
N ALA A 180 -11.34 -23.48 20.42
CA ALA A 180 -12.00 -22.63 21.41
C ALA A 180 -13.27 -23.29 21.98
N ALA A 181 -14.04 -23.98 21.15
CA ALA A 181 -15.22 -24.74 21.59
C ALA A 181 -14.83 -25.93 22.50
N ASP A 182 -13.81 -26.71 22.10
CA ASP A 182 -13.30 -27.85 22.88
C ASP A 182 -12.69 -27.41 24.22
N SER A 183 -12.13 -26.23 24.31
CA SER A 183 -11.57 -25.68 25.56
C SER A 183 -12.66 -25.23 26.56
N ARG A 184 -13.86 -24.84 26.10
CA ARG A 184 -14.98 -24.51 26.98
C ARG A 184 -15.52 -25.73 27.74
N GLY A 185 -15.44 -26.92 27.19
CA GLY A 185 -15.84 -28.15 27.89
C GLY A 185 -14.91 -28.58 29.05
N LYS A 186 -13.77 -27.86 29.25
CA LYS A 186 -12.83 -28.12 30.35
C LYS A 186 -12.98 -27.18 31.54
N PHE A 187 -13.94 -26.24 31.49
CA PHE A 187 -14.23 -25.26 32.55
C PHE A 187 -15.57 -25.54 33.25
N GLU A 188 -16.11 -26.76 33.19
CA GLU A 188 -17.22 -27.18 34.03
C GLU A 188 -16.65 -27.84 35.30
N LEU A 189 -16.70 -27.02 36.40
CA LEU A 189 -16.63 -27.35 37.83
C LEU A 189 -15.29 -27.84 38.39
#